data_bae45f7e8cf99410bbb9637c48172451
#
_entry.id   bae45f7e8cf99410bbb9637c48172451
#
_cell.length_a   1.000
_cell.length_b   1.000
_cell.length_c   1.000
_cell.angle_alpha   90.00
_cell.angle_beta   90.00
_cell.angle_gamma   90.00
#
_symmetry.space_group_name_H-M   'P 1'
#
loop_
_entity.id
_entity.type
_entity.pdbx_description
1 polymer ?
#
loop_
_entity_poly.entity_id
_entity_poly.type
_entity_poly.pdbx_seq_one_letter_code
_entity_poly.pdbx_strand_id
1 'polypeptide(L)'
;MKISMMMKRGTLLSFVFCTALFQSAYAGSDIFLPCAQQYPDDDAARLKCYDGLAAPASALTPGVRESTVPDENSHASTSPAASAAAVSHGPERSYLTKAWNLDNLSNLDSSELDRLQPYRQNYLLVNWGSNPNRQPSSPLIDHNASAPRDMDAAEVKFQLSFKADIGDQRNIDFLGIKTFRLWGAYTQQSYWQAFNFRNSSPFRETIYEPELIATLGTSHVSGLKLINFGWVHQSNGRPMPESRGWYRFYLLGGWEWNDMTSIMLRGWWRVPENPLKDDNPDISDYLGRGDLVIRWEPRNKKQSIAMLLRNNLHRTSNRGYMQVDWATPVKVGSAARMHIQMSSGYGESLIDYNHRQNTIGLGISFREW
;
A
#
# COMPACT_ATOMS: atom_id res chain seq x y z
N MET A 1 -27.85 -14.75 -40.53
CA MET A 1 -27.60 -13.42 -41.08
C MET A 1 -27.66 -12.39 -39.92
N LYS A 2 -26.60 -11.65 -39.68
CA LYS A 2 -26.43 -10.53 -38.70
C LYS A 2 -26.57 -10.86 -37.20
N ILE A 3 -25.49 -11.26 -36.52
CA ILE A 3 -25.05 -10.76 -35.23
C ILE A 3 -23.51 -10.78 -35.27
N SER A 4 -22.92 -9.73 -35.76
CA SER A 4 -21.49 -9.47 -35.67
C SER A 4 -21.33 -7.95 -35.67
N MET A 5 -21.31 -7.36 -34.47
CA MET A 5 -20.78 -6.01 -34.25
C MET A 5 -21.16 -5.47 -32.85
N MET A 6 -20.51 -5.98 -31.80
CA MET A 6 -20.58 -5.32 -30.50
C MET A 6 -19.45 -5.73 -29.51
N MET A 7 -18.24 -5.91 -30.05
CA MET A 7 -17.10 -6.28 -29.17
C MET A 7 -15.77 -5.61 -29.58
N LYS A 8 -15.80 -4.31 -29.85
CA LYS A 8 -14.55 -3.55 -30.14
C LYS A 8 -14.39 -2.24 -29.37
N ARG A 9 -15.23 -1.94 -28.39
CA ARG A 9 -15.13 -0.66 -27.63
C ARG A 9 -14.56 -0.78 -26.22
N GLY A 10 -14.33 -1.98 -25.68
CA GLY A 10 -13.80 -2.19 -24.33
C GLY A 10 -12.29 -2.08 -24.20
N THR A 11 -11.54 -2.36 -25.26
CA THR A 11 -10.06 -2.43 -25.22
C THR A 11 -9.39 -1.06 -25.34
N LEU A 12 -10.09 -0.05 -25.85
CA LEU A 12 -9.51 1.28 -26.03
C LEU A 12 -9.54 2.14 -24.74
N LEU A 13 -10.48 1.91 -23.82
CA LEU A 13 -10.56 2.65 -22.57
C LEU A 13 -9.49 2.25 -21.55
N SER A 14 -9.06 0.99 -21.55
CA SER A 14 -8.00 0.52 -20.62
C SER A 14 -6.62 1.08 -20.94
N PHE A 15 -6.34 1.37 -22.22
CA PHE A 15 -5.05 1.93 -22.63
C PHE A 15 -4.94 3.44 -22.38
N VAL A 16 -6.05 4.18 -22.47
CA VAL A 16 -6.07 5.64 -22.28
C VAL A 16 -5.92 6.02 -20.80
N PHE A 17 -6.43 5.22 -19.86
CA PHE A 17 -6.31 5.54 -18.43
C PHE A 17 -4.90 5.28 -17.87
N CYS A 18 -4.17 4.29 -18.40
CA CYS A 18 -2.81 4.02 -17.97
C CYS A 18 -1.81 5.06 -18.50
N THR A 19 -2.04 5.59 -19.72
CA THR A 19 -1.20 6.65 -20.30
C THR A 19 -1.41 8.02 -19.65
N ALA A 20 -2.62 8.31 -19.16
CA ALA A 20 -2.91 9.59 -18.49
C ALA A 20 -2.24 9.72 -17.10
N LEU A 21 -2.08 8.61 -16.36
CA LEU A 21 -1.37 8.62 -15.08
C LEU A 21 0.15 8.75 -15.24
N PHE A 22 0.71 8.32 -16.37
CA PHE A 22 2.14 8.47 -16.65
C PHE A 22 2.50 9.85 -17.21
N GLN A 23 1.57 10.56 -17.84
CA GLN A 23 1.84 11.91 -18.36
C GLN A 23 1.87 13.00 -17.28
N SER A 24 1.24 12.81 -16.13
CA SER A 24 1.33 13.75 -15.01
C SER A 24 2.65 13.67 -14.23
N ALA A 25 3.44 12.61 -14.39
CA ALA A 25 4.75 12.48 -13.73
C ALA A 25 5.87 13.22 -14.48
N TYR A 26 5.62 13.69 -15.70
CA TYR A 26 6.61 14.41 -16.51
C TYR A 26 6.56 15.95 -16.37
N ALA A 27 5.59 16.50 -15.67
CA ALA A 27 5.48 17.95 -15.47
C ALA A 27 6.53 18.52 -14.50
N GLY A 28 7.33 17.69 -13.82
CA GLY A 28 8.42 18.12 -12.94
C GLY A 28 9.79 18.24 -13.60
N SER A 29 9.97 17.77 -14.85
CA SER A 29 11.26 17.79 -15.55
C SER A 29 11.55 19.11 -16.26
N ASP A 30 10.56 19.94 -16.51
CA ASP A 30 10.72 21.17 -17.29
C ASP A 30 11.48 22.28 -16.54
N ILE A 31 11.59 22.21 -15.22
CA ILE A 31 12.35 23.19 -14.41
C ILE A 31 13.87 23.06 -14.62
N PHE A 32 14.36 21.87 -14.92
CA PHE A 32 15.79 21.59 -15.09
C PHE A 32 16.26 21.64 -16.54
N LEU A 33 15.34 21.61 -17.51
CA LEU A 33 15.65 21.70 -18.94
C LEU A 33 16.43 22.97 -19.32
N PRO A 34 16.11 24.17 -18.77
CA PRO A 34 16.83 25.39 -19.13
C PRO A 34 18.33 25.35 -18.82
N CYS A 35 18.74 24.77 -17.68
CA CYS A 35 20.16 24.68 -17.30
C CYS A 35 20.95 23.73 -18.23
N ALA A 36 20.35 22.62 -18.63
CA ALA A 36 20.95 21.67 -19.56
C ALA A 36 21.12 22.27 -20.99
N GLN A 37 20.15 23.07 -21.42
CA GLN A 37 20.20 23.75 -22.72
C GLN A 37 21.15 24.95 -22.74
N GLN A 38 21.25 25.68 -21.63
CA GLN A 38 22.07 26.87 -21.50
C GLN A 38 23.58 26.54 -21.40
N TYR A 39 23.94 25.41 -20.83
CA TYR A 39 25.31 24.95 -20.61
C TYR A 39 25.52 23.51 -21.09
N PRO A 40 25.43 23.24 -22.42
CA PRO A 40 25.45 21.87 -22.94
C PRO A 40 26.78 21.16 -22.71
N ASP A 41 27.91 21.90 -22.74
CA ASP A 41 29.26 21.35 -22.66
C ASP A 41 30.05 21.78 -21.41
N ASP A 42 29.38 22.46 -20.44
CA ASP A 42 30.00 22.93 -19.19
C ASP A 42 29.23 22.37 -17.97
N ASP A 43 29.72 21.24 -17.44
CA ASP A 43 29.15 20.57 -16.30
C ASP A 43 29.18 21.40 -15.01
N ALA A 44 30.22 22.22 -14.82
CA ALA A 44 30.38 23.04 -13.62
C ALA A 44 29.39 24.23 -13.62
N ALA A 45 29.22 24.88 -14.77
CA ALA A 45 28.25 25.96 -14.94
C ALA A 45 26.80 25.42 -14.85
N ARG A 46 26.56 24.24 -15.40
CA ARG A 46 25.26 23.54 -15.32
C ARG A 46 24.88 23.18 -13.89
N LEU A 47 25.83 22.64 -13.10
CA LEU A 47 25.61 22.31 -11.70
C LEU A 47 25.26 23.56 -10.87
N LYS A 48 26.01 24.66 -11.09
CA LYS A 48 25.75 25.94 -10.42
C LYS A 48 24.38 26.54 -10.77
N CYS A 49 23.90 26.32 -11.99
CA CYS A 49 22.57 26.70 -12.42
C CYS A 49 21.49 25.89 -11.66
N TYR A 50 21.67 24.60 -11.48
CA TYR A 50 20.77 23.75 -10.71
C TYR A 50 20.74 24.11 -9.21
N ASP A 51 21.89 24.41 -8.61
CA ASP A 51 22.00 24.85 -7.23
C ASP A 51 21.26 26.18 -7.00
N GLY A 52 21.29 27.07 -7.98
CA GLY A 52 20.53 28.33 -7.95
C GLY A 52 19.02 28.14 -8.00
N LEU A 53 18.54 27.10 -8.69
CA LEU A 53 17.12 26.73 -8.74
C LEU A 53 16.64 25.95 -7.49
N ALA A 54 17.57 25.30 -6.79
CA ALA A 54 17.30 24.51 -5.58
C ALA A 54 17.35 25.33 -4.28
N ALA A 55 17.84 26.58 -4.31
CA ALA A 55 17.92 27.44 -3.13
C ALA A 55 16.52 27.79 -2.63
N PRO A 56 16.19 27.57 -1.32
CA PRO A 56 14.88 27.93 -0.78
C PRO A 56 14.71 29.46 -0.83
N ALA A 57 13.52 29.91 -1.19
CA ALA A 57 13.10 31.32 -1.22
C ALA A 57 12.96 31.85 0.22
N SER A 58 14.07 32.07 0.92
CA SER A 58 14.15 32.62 2.26
C SER A 58 15.12 33.79 2.30
N ALA A 59 14.76 34.92 1.71
CA ALA A 59 15.35 36.22 2.05
C ALA A 59 14.53 37.38 1.47
N LEU A 60 13.41 37.71 2.08
CA LEU A 60 12.83 39.04 2.03
C LEU A 60 12.18 39.36 3.38
N THR A 61 13.00 39.90 4.30
CA THR A 61 12.49 40.63 5.47
C THR A 61 12.96 42.08 5.35
N PRO A 62 12.04 43.05 5.36
CA PRO A 62 12.39 44.48 5.40
C PRO A 62 12.75 44.86 6.83
N GLY A 63 13.73 45.74 6.96
CA GLY A 63 14.40 46.18 8.16
C GLY A 63 13.49 46.73 9.28
N VAL A 64 13.86 46.40 10.48
CA VAL A 64 13.35 47.04 11.72
C VAL A 64 14.38 48.07 12.17
N ARG A 65 13.91 49.29 12.32
CA ARG A 65 14.65 50.41 12.92
C ARG A 65 14.87 50.15 14.42
N GLU A 66 16.09 50.35 14.83
CA GLU A 66 16.55 50.48 16.21
C GLU A 66 15.94 51.73 16.87
N SER A 67 15.37 51.55 18.05
CA SER A 67 15.00 52.68 18.94
C SER A 67 15.27 52.26 20.37
N THR A 68 16.09 53.09 21.00
CA THR A 68 16.73 53.14 22.31
C THR A 68 15.78 52.95 23.49
N VAL A 69 16.36 52.30 24.53
CA VAL A 69 15.89 52.13 25.91
C VAL A 69 15.82 53.47 26.64
N PRO A 70 14.91 53.72 27.65
CA PRO A 70 15.40 53.73 29.02
C PRO A 70 14.55 52.91 30.03
N ASP A 71 15.28 52.55 31.06
CA ASP A 71 15.02 51.86 32.29
C ASP A 71 13.99 52.59 33.19
N GLU A 72 13.12 51.89 33.91
CA GLU A 72 12.87 52.05 35.38
C GLU A 72 11.71 51.18 35.91
N ASN A 73 12.10 50.35 36.86
CA ASN A 73 11.48 50.00 38.14
C ASN A 73 10.01 49.51 38.30
N SER A 74 9.99 48.27 38.81
CA SER A 74 9.15 47.77 39.92
C SER A 74 7.63 47.86 39.80
N HIS A 75 6.99 46.67 39.83
CA HIS A 75 6.10 46.22 40.92
C HIS A 75 5.63 44.78 40.71
N ALA A 76 5.69 44.02 41.76
CA ALA A 76 5.14 42.66 41.86
C ALA A 76 3.64 42.63 41.57
N SER A 77 3.22 41.72 40.74
CA SER A 77 1.82 41.26 40.64
C SER A 77 1.77 39.80 40.25
N THR A 78 1.29 39.03 41.15
CA THR A 78 0.75 37.70 41.12
C THR A 78 0.39 37.18 39.71
N SER A 79 1.15 36.18 39.25
CA SER A 79 0.78 35.33 38.10
C SER A 79 -0.51 34.56 38.42
N PRO A 80 -1.54 34.65 37.59
CA PRO A 80 -2.57 33.64 37.63
C PRO A 80 -1.96 32.36 37.02
N ALA A 81 -2.04 31.27 37.78
CA ALA A 81 -1.73 29.92 37.27
C ALA A 81 -2.44 29.74 35.94
N ALA A 82 -1.64 29.59 34.86
CA ALA A 82 -2.16 29.14 33.58
C ALA A 82 -2.75 27.76 33.82
N SER A 83 -4.07 27.71 33.90
CA SER A 83 -4.83 26.48 33.79
C SER A 83 -4.41 25.84 32.46
N ALA A 84 -3.63 24.76 32.55
CA ALA A 84 -3.39 23.92 31.43
C ALA A 84 -4.78 23.46 30.96
N ALA A 85 -5.28 24.08 29.89
CA ALA A 85 -6.48 23.63 29.21
C ALA A 85 -6.23 22.18 28.86
N ALA A 86 -6.93 21.28 29.53
CA ALA A 86 -6.97 19.88 29.15
C ALA A 86 -7.45 19.86 27.71
N VAL A 87 -6.54 19.53 26.79
CA VAL A 87 -6.90 19.23 25.41
C VAL A 87 -7.87 18.06 25.53
N SER A 88 -9.16 18.36 25.37
CA SER A 88 -10.20 17.34 25.30
C SER A 88 -9.90 16.52 24.05
N HIS A 89 -9.20 15.41 24.24
CA HIS A 89 -9.10 14.41 23.19
C HIS A 89 -10.54 13.94 22.94
N GLY A 90 -11.10 14.31 21.81
CA GLY A 90 -12.34 13.74 21.32
C GLY A 90 -12.26 12.20 21.34
N PRO A 91 -13.37 11.46 21.27
CA PRO A 91 -13.38 10.01 21.35
C PRO A 91 -12.36 9.43 20.37
N GLU A 92 -11.46 8.55 20.87
CA GLU A 92 -10.38 7.98 20.06
C GLU A 92 -10.98 7.26 18.83
N ARG A 93 -10.62 7.72 17.65
CA ARG A 93 -11.09 7.15 16.37
C ARG A 93 -10.67 5.69 16.27
N SER A 94 -11.58 4.83 15.89
CA SER A 94 -11.33 3.41 15.70
C SER A 94 -10.36 3.13 14.54
N TYR A 95 -9.77 1.93 14.50
CA TYR A 95 -8.76 1.56 13.49
C TYR A 95 -9.30 1.72 12.06
N LEU A 96 -10.45 1.11 11.74
CA LEU A 96 -11.02 1.20 10.38
C LEU A 96 -11.47 2.62 10.04
N THR A 97 -11.97 3.37 11.02
CA THR A 97 -12.34 4.78 10.83
C THR A 97 -11.14 5.63 10.44
N LYS A 98 -9.99 5.45 11.10
CA LYS A 98 -8.74 6.12 10.73
C LYS A 98 -8.21 5.65 9.39
N ALA A 99 -8.11 4.33 9.20
CA ALA A 99 -7.51 3.74 8.01
C ALA A 99 -8.26 4.10 6.73
N TRP A 100 -9.56 4.41 6.80
CA TRP A 100 -10.40 4.67 5.64
C TRP A 100 -11.06 6.06 5.64
N ASN A 101 -10.69 6.93 6.58
CA ASN A 101 -11.27 8.28 6.74
C ASN A 101 -12.81 8.26 6.69
N LEU A 102 -13.43 7.43 7.55
CA LEU A 102 -14.89 7.23 7.54
C LEU A 102 -15.66 8.33 8.27
N ASP A 103 -14.97 9.32 8.84
CA ASP A 103 -15.60 10.43 9.53
C ASP A 103 -16.26 11.42 8.57
N ASN A 104 -17.13 12.23 9.12
CA ASN A 104 -17.79 13.30 8.42
C ASN A 104 -16.75 14.36 8.00
N LEU A 105 -16.81 14.82 6.75
CA LEU A 105 -15.88 15.81 6.18
C LEU A 105 -15.83 17.14 6.94
N SER A 106 -16.93 17.52 7.60
CA SER A 106 -17.00 18.76 8.40
C SER A 106 -16.12 18.76 9.65
N ASN A 107 -15.62 17.57 10.06
CA ASN A 107 -14.83 17.38 11.27
C ASN A 107 -13.34 17.11 10.97
N LEU A 108 -12.93 17.13 9.70
CA LEU A 108 -11.56 16.92 9.28
C LEU A 108 -10.91 18.26 8.97
N ASP A 109 -9.78 18.56 9.60
CA ASP A 109 -8.93 19.66 9.20
C ASP A 109 -8.36 19.39 7.79
N SER A 110 -8.17 20.46 7.02
CA SER A 110 -7.61 20.38 5.66
C SER A 110 -6.21 19.74 5.61
N SER A 111 -5.48 19.71 6.74
CA SER A 111 -4.22 18.99 6.90
C SER A 111 -4.39 17.49 7.13
N GLU A 112 -5.55 17.03 7.60
CA GLU A 112 -5.88 15.59 7.74
C GLU A 112 -6.34 14.97 6.42
N LEU A 113 -6.63 15.79 5.43
CA LEU A 113 -6.88 15.40 4.05
C LEU A 113 -5.56 15.10 3.32
N ASP A 114 -4.52 14.66 4.04
CA ASP A 114 -3.31 14.18 3.42
C ASP A 114 -3.69 13.17 2.34
N ARG A 115 -3.53 13.61 1.10
CA ARG A 115 -3.99 12.87 -0.08
C ARG A 115 -3.30 11.51 -0.21
N LEU A 116 -2.16 11.33 0.45
CA LEU A 116 -1.39 10.09 0.44
C LEU A 116 -1.39 9.47 1.84
N GLN A 117 -1.91 8.25 1.95
CA GLN A 117 -1.97 7.49 3.20
C GLN A 117 -1.41 6.09 2.98
N PRO A 118 -0.80 5.46 3.97
CA PRO A 118 -0.51 4.05 3.89
C PRO A 118 -1.79 3.22 3.76
N TYR A 119 -1.66 2.13 3.03
CA TYR A 119 -2.78 1.27 2.69
C TYR A 119 -2.67 -0.09 3.33
N ARG A 120 -1.60 -0.84 3.03
CA ARG A 120 -1.22 -2.08 3.70
C ARG A 120 0.05 -1.85 4.50
N GLN A 121 0.43 -2.80 5.33
CA GLN A 121 1.60 -2.68 6.17
C GLN A 121 2.88 -2.48 5.34
N ASN A 122 3.65 -1.45 5.67
CA ASN A 122 4.96 -1.20 5.10
C ASN A 122 6.01 -1.88 5.97
N TYR A 123 6.84 -2.77 5.39
CA TYR A 123 7.84 -3.53 6.12
C TYR A 123 9.09 -3.84 5.30
N LEU A 124 10.17 -4.15 6.00
CA LEU A 124 11.40 -4.71 5.47
C LEU A 124 11.85 -5.83 6.39
N LEU A 125 11.94 -7.06 5.85
CA LEU A 125 12.23 -8.28 6.60
C LEU A 125 13.37 -9.04 5.95
N VAL A 126 14.25 -9.64 6.77
CA VAL A 126 15.05 -10.79 6.36
C VAL A 126 14.15 -12.00 6.48
N ASN A 127 13.85 -12.62 5.36
CA ASN A 127 12.90 -13.70 5.22
C ASN A 127 13.60 -14.99 4.83
N TRP A 128 13.26 -16.09 5.47
CA TRP A 128 13.76 -17.42 5.17
C TRP A 128 12.63 -18.33 4.73
N GLY A 129 12.81 -18.99 3.56
CA GLY A 129 11.85 -19.95 3.00
C GLY A 129 12.33 -21.39 3.17
N SER A 130 11.44 -22.28 3.63
CA SER A 130 11.76 -23.69 3.84
C SER A 130 11.98 -24.47 2.54
N ASN A 131 11.40 -24.01 1.44
CA ASN A 131 11.40 -24.70 0.15
C ASN A 131 11.36 -23.67 -1.00
N PRO A 132 12.47 -22.97 -1.29
CA PRO A 132 12.51 -21.99 -2.38
C PRO A 132 12.19 -22.64 -3.73
N ASN A 133 11.29 -22.02 -4.49
CA ASN A 133 10.92 -22.48 -5.82
C ASN A 133 11.99 -22.10 -6.84
N ARG A 134 12.90 -23.01 -7.10
CA ARG A 134 14.01 -22.78 -8.04
C ARG A 134 13.59 -22.85 -9.50
N GLN A 135 12.45 -23.46 -9.81
CA GLN A 135 11.97 -23.62 -11.18
C GLN A 135 10.46 -23.35 -11.26
N PRO A 136 10.07 -22.06 -11.21
CA PRO A 136 8.65 -21.69 -11.27
C PRO A 136 8.02 -22.12 -12.58
N SER A 137 6.76 -22.53 -12.52
CA SER A 137 5.99 -23.06 -13.64
C SER A 137 4.56 -22.54 -13.65
N SER A 138 3.91 -22.67 -14.80
CA SER A 138 2.49 -22.43 -15.02
C SER A 138 1.97 -23.50 -16.00
N PRO A 139 0.65 -23.76 -16.09
CA PRO A 139 0.09 -24.75 -17.00
C PRO A 139 0.41 -24.55 -18.49
N LEU A 140 0.67 -23.32 -18.92
CA LEU A 140 1.06 -23.06 -20.31
C LEU A 140 2.52 -23.46 -20.55
N ILE A 141 2.78 -24.10 -21.70
CA ILE A 141 4.08 -24.68 -22.06
C ILE A 141 5.20 -23.64 -22.01
N ASP A 142 4.96 -22.45 -22.55
CA ASP A 142 5.96 -21.38 -22.64
C ASP A 142 6.15 -20.60 -21.34
N HIS A 143 5.47 -20.99 -20.24
CA HIS A 143 5.49 -20.32 -18.94
C HIS A 143 6.24 -21.11 -17.86
N ASN A 144 7.14 -21.98 -18.28
CA ASN A 144 7.97 -22.80 -17.41
C ASN A 144 9.43 -22.37 -17.48
N ALA A 145 10.04 -22.07 -16.33
CA ALA A 145 11.47 -21.78 -16.29
C ALA A 145 12.28 -22.94 -16.88
N SER A 146 13.14 -22.67 -17.84
CA SER A 146 13.88 -23.68 -18.60
C SER A 146 14.93 -24.40 -17.75
N ALA A 147 15.44 -23.78 -16.70
CA ALA A 147 16.43 -24.34 -15.79
C ALA A 147 16.20 -23.87 -14.35
N PRO A 148 16.62 -24.68 -13.36
CA PRO A 148 16.59 -24.24 -11.97
C PRO A 148 17.49 -23.02 -11.74
N ARG A 149 16.98 -22.07 -10.97
CA ARG A 149 17.74 -20.88 -10.53
C ARG A 149 18.62 -21.22 -9.33
N ASP A 150 19.80 -20.65 -9.30
CA ASP A 150 20.62 -20.65 -8.08
C ASP A 150 20.09 -19.57 -7.13
N MET A 151 19.44 -20.00 -6.06
CA MET A 151 18.77 -19.16 -5.08
C MET A 151 19.12 -19.59 -3.66
N ASP A 152 19.31 -18.59 -2.80
CA ASP A 152 19.43 -18.81 -1.37
C ASP A 152 18.03 -18.93 -0.72
N ALA A 153 17.96 -19.66 0.39
CA ALA A 153 16.74 -19.77 1.18
C ALA A 153 16.40 -18.48 1.94
N ALA A 154 17.42 -17.67 2.20
CA ALA A 154 17.28 -16.36 2.83
C ALA A 154 17.24 -15.25 1.77
N GLU A 155 16.29 -14.34 1.93
CA GLU A 155 16.13 -13.17 1.05
C GLU A 155 15.61 -11.97 1.86
N VAL A 156 15.73 -10.79 1.33
CA VAL A 156 15.06 -9.61 1.88
C VAL A 156 13.69 -9.47 1.23
N LYS A 157 12.64 -9.47 2.06
CA LYS A 157 11.25 -9.24 1.64
C LYS A 157 10.83 -7.85 2.12
N PHE A 158 10.32 -7.02 1.23
CA PHE A 158 9.77 -5.72 1.63
C PHE A 158 8.48 -5.40 0.90
N GLN A 159 7.66 -4.59 1.55
CA GLN A 159 6.41 -4.09 1.00
C GLN A 159 6.30 -2.59 1.21
N LEU A 160 5.93 -1.90 0.13
CA LEU A 160 5.53 -0.50 0.11
C LEU A 160 4.08 -0.42 -0.35
N SER A 161 3.25 0.24 0.44
CA SER A 161 1.82 0.32 0.13
C SER A 161 1.24 1.65 0.59
N PHE A 162 0.53 2.30 -0.31
CA PHE A 162 -0.13 3.58 -0.05
C PHE A 162 -1.42 3.69 -0.85
N LYS A 163 -2.28 4.61 -0.44
CA LYS A 163 -3.46 5.02 -1.19
C LYS A 163 -3.62 6.53 -1.14
N ALA A 164 -4.24 7.09 -2.15
CA ALA A 164 -4.59 8.49 -2.24
C ALA A 164 -6.10 8.63 -2.48
N ASP A 165 -6.70 9.63 -1.86
CA ASP A 165 -8.07 10.04 -2.19
C ASP A 165 -8.04 10.76 -3.54
N ILE A 166 -8.76 10.20 -4.51
CA ILE A 166 -8.80 10.70 -5.90
C ILE A 166 -10.19 11.19 -6.30
N GLY A 167 -11.15 11.12 -5.39
CA GLY A 167 -12.54 11.41 -5.65
C GLY A 167 -13.09 12.63 -4.90
N ASP A 168 -14.26 13.04 -5.35
CA ASP A 168 -15.09 14.02 -4.65
C ASP A 168 -15.72 13.32 -3.44
N GLN A 169 -15.21 13.63 -2.25
CA GLN A 169 -15.67 13.05 -1.00
C GLN A 169 -17.06 13.58 -0.69
N ARG A 170 -18.01 12.69 -0.41
CA ARG A 170 -19.40 13.08 -0.11
C ARG A 170 -19.87 12.47 1.19
N ASN A 171 -20.52 13.31 1.99
CA ASN A 171 -21.37 12.85 3.05
C ASN A 171 -22.68 12.36 2.42
N ILE A 172 -23.01 11.10 2.69
CA ILE A 172 -24.24 10.48 2.24
C ILE A 172 -25.02 10.12 3.51
N ASP A 173 -26.31 10.30 3.52
CA ASP A 173 -27.19 9.79 4.59
C ASP A 173 -28.32 9.00 3.95
N PHE A 174 -27.99 7.79 3.52
CA PHE A 174 -28.93 6.90 2.85
C PHE A 174 -28.69 5.44 3.27
N LEU A 175 -29.71 4.77 3.76
CA LEU A 175 -29.67 3.36 4.19
C LEU A 175 -28.49 3.02 5.13
N GLY A 176 -28.13 3.95 6.03
CA GLY A 176 -27.03 3.77 6.99
C GLY A 176 -25.63 4.00 6.39
N ILE A 177 -25.51 4.37 5.13
CA ILE A 177 -24.26 4.82 4.53
C ILE A 177 -24.09 6.30 4.91
N LYS A 178 -22.92 6.63 5.47
CA LYS A 178 -22.60 8.00 5.94
C LYS A 178 -21.59 8.72 5.05
N THR A 179 -20.66 7.98 4.47
CA THR A 179 -19.59 8.57 3.66
C THR A 179 -19.35 7.74 2.40
N PHE A 180 -18.95 8.43 1.35
CA PHE A 180 -18.41 7.84 0.12
C PHE A 180 -17.02 8.40 -0.14
N ARG A 181 -16.08 7.52 -0.51
CA ARG A 181 -14.72 7.91 -0.90
C ARG A 181 -14.25 7.09 -2.07
N LEU A 182 -13.43 7.69 -2.91
CA LEU A 182 -12.78 7.02 -4.03
C LEU A 182 -11.27 7.10 -3.86
N TRP A 183 -10.60 5.93 -3.89
CA TRP A 183 -9.17 5.81 -3.67
C TRP A 183 -8.48 5.22 -4.89
N GLY A 184 -7.33 5.80 -5.24
CA GLY A 184 -6.29 5.12 -5.99
C GLY A 184 -5.30 4.54 -5.01
N ALA A 185 -5.02 3.24 -5.09
CA ALA A 185 -4.08 2.58 -4.21
C ALA A 185 -3.00 1.83 -5.00
N TYR A 186 -1.84 1.68 -4.39
CA TYR A 186 -0.73 0.95 -4.98
C TYR A 186 0.00 0.16 -3.89
N THR A 187 0.26 -1.11 -4.19
CA THR A 187 1.11 -1.96 -3.36
C THR A 187 2.21 -2.55 -4.21
N GLN A 188 3.43 -2.48 -3.72
CA GLN A 188 4.58 -3.18 -4.27
C GLN A 188 5.15 -4.11 -3.21
N GLN A 189 5.34 -5.39 -3.57
CA GLN A 189 6.01 -6.35 -2.73
C GLN A 189 7.20 -6.92 -3.49
N SER A 190 8.39 -6.91 -2.88
CA SER A 190 9.61 -7.35 -3.53
C SER A 190 10.33 -8.39 -2.71
N TYR A 191 10.93 -9.33 -3.40
CA TYR A 191 11.75 -10.42 -2.88
C TYR A 191 13.14 -10.30 -3.48
N TRP A 192 14.11 -9.93 -2.66
CA TRP A 192 15.47 -9.59 -3.08
C TRP A 192 16.45 -10.62 -2.51
N GLN A 193 17.15 -11.33 -3.39
CA GLN A 193 18.20 -12.29 -3.05
C GLN A 193 19.47 -11.54 -2.58
N ALA A 194 19.33 -10.65 -1.60
CA ALA A 194 20.36 -9.71 -1.15
C ALA A 194 21.66 -10.39 -0.73
N PHE A 195 21.61 -11.66 -0.30
CA PHE A 195 22.75 -12.43 0.17
C PHE A 195 23.38 -13.31 -0.91
N ASN A 196 22.76 -13.39 -2.09
CA ASN A 196 23.23 -14.20 -3.21
C ASN A 196 24.25 -13.41 -4.06
N PHE A 197 25.43 -13.18 -3.50
CA PHE A 197 26.51 -12.43 -4.15
C PHE A 197 27.05 -13.13 -5.41
N ARG A 198 26.93 -14.47 -5.49
CA ARG A 198 27.35 -15.27 -6.65
C ARG A 198 26.60 -14.84 -7.92
N ASN A 199 25.36 -14.41 -7.79
CA ASN A 199 24.49 -13.99 -8.89
C ASN A 199 24.21 -12.47 -8.87
N SER A 200 25.09 -11.66 -8.30
CA SER A 200 24.95 -10.20 -8.23
C SER A 200 23.69 -9.74 -7.50
N SER A 201 23.27 -10.47 -6.47
CA SER A 201 22.16 -10.14 -5.57
C SER A 201 20.87 -9.71 -6.31
N PRO A 202 20.28 -10.55 -7.18
CA PRO A 202 19.16 -10.16 -8.02
C PRO A 202 17.85 -10.03 -7.23
N PHE A 203 16.92 -9.23 -7.74
CA PHE A 203 15.53 -9.34 -7.33
C PHE A 203 14.95 -10.64 -7.89
N ARG A 204 14.49 -11.52 -7.00
CA ARG A 204 13.80 -12.75 -7.39
C ARG A 204 12.43 -12.46 -7.99
N GLU A 205 11.71 -11.54 -7.39
CA GLU A 205 10.41 -11.08 -7.86
C GLU A 205 10.08 -9.68 -7.31
N THR A 206 9.31 -8.95 -8.09
CA THR A 206 8.59 -7.75 -7.63
C THR A 206 7.15 -7.83 -8.13
N ILE A 207 6.20 -7.70 -7.24
CA ILE A 207 4.76 -7.72 -7.51
C ILE A 207 4.25 -6.30 -7.45
N TYR A 208 3.51 -5.89 -8.47
CA TYR A 208 2.88 -4.58 -8.60
C TYR A 208 1.37 -4.77 -8.52
N GLU A 209 0.70 -4.01 -7.64
CA GLU A 209 -0.73 -4.13 -7.41
C GLU A 209 -1.38 -2.73 -7.34
N PRO A 210 -1.65 -2.07 -8.48
CA PRO A 210 -2.49 -0.89 -8.55
C PRO A 210 -3.97 -1.25 -8.34
N GLU A 211 -4.68 -0.43 -7.55
CA GLU A 211 -6.08 -0.62 -7.20
C GLU A 211 -6.88 0.66 -7.34
N LEU A 212 -8.14 0.53 -7.74
CA LEU A 212 -9.16 1.57 -7.66
C LEU A 212 -10.24 1.09 -6.70
N ILE A 213 -10.56 1.89 -5.66
CA ILE A 213 -11.41 1.45 -4.56
C ILE A 213 -12.49 2.49 -4.29
N ALA A 214 -13.76 2.07 -4.35
CA ALA A 214 -14.89 2.84 -3.85
C ALA A 214 -15.24 2.34 -2.45
N THR A 215 -15.18 3.23 -1.45
CA THR A 215 -15.47 2.96 -0.04
C THR A 215 -16.78 3.60 0.38
N LEU A 216 -17.66 2.80 0.96
CA LEU A 216 -18.86 3.23 1.63
C LEU A 216 -18.66 3.07 3.15
N GLY A 217 -18.59 4.17 3.88
CA GLY A 217 -18.58 4.18 5.34
C GLY A 217 -19.98 4.00 5.88
N THR A 218 -20.14 3.13 6.89
CA THR A 218 -21.45 2.81 7.47
C THR A 218 -21.52 3.17 8.94
N SER A 219 -22.74 3.35 9.46
CA SER A 219 -23.02 3.59 10.88
C SER A 219 -23.81 2.45 11.51
N HIS A 220 -23.71 1.23 10.94
CA HIS A 220 -24.51 0.10 11.42
C HIS A 220 -24.13 -0.36 12.83
N VAL A 221 -25.15 -0.65 13.62
CA VAL A 221 -25.05 -1.13 15.02
C VAL A 221 -24.33 -2.48 15.12
N SER A 222 -24.29 -3.26 14.02
CA SER A 222 -23.66 -4.58 13.95
C SER A 222 -22.11 -4.53 13.87
N GLY A 223 -21.49 -3.36 14.03
CA GLY A 223 -20.03 -3.20 13.95
C GLY A 223 -19.47 -3.12 12.54
N LEU A 224 -20.29 -3.27 11.50
CA LEU A 224 -19.87 -3.03 10.11
C LEU A 224 -19.51 -1.55 9.94
N LYS A 225 -18.26 -1.26 9.60
CA LYS A 225 -17.72 0.11 9.46
C LYS A 225 -17.65 0.54 8.01
N LEU A 226 -17.34 -0.40 7.12
CA LEU A 226 -17.16 -0.07 5.70
C LEU A 226 -17.52 -1.23 4.79
N ILE A 227 -17.84 -0.86 3.56
CA ILE A 227 -17.93 -1.76 2.40
C ILE A 227 -17.07 -1.15 1.30
N ASN A 228 -16.11 -1.93 0.77
CA ASN A 228 -15.32 -1.52 -0.38
C ASN A 228 -15.70 -2.34 -1.60
N PHE A 229 -15.84 -1.66 -2.74
CA PHE A 229 -15.83 -2.27 -4.06
C PHE A 229 -14.55 -1.84 -4.76
N GLY A 230 -13.73 -2.81 -5.20
CA GLY A 230 -12.44 -2.51 -5.81
C GLY A 230 -12.22 -3.24 -7.12
N TRP A 231 -11.40 -2.62 -7.96
CA TRP A 231 -10.78 -3.21 -9.13
C TRP A 231 -9.27 -3.19 -8.93
N VAL A 232 -8.63 -4.34 -9.17
CA VAL A 232 -7.20 -4.52 -8.93
C VAL A 232 -6.57 -5.26 -10.09
N HIS A 233 -5.41 -4.77 -10.52
CA HIS A 233 -4.46 -5.48 -11.36
C HIS A 233 -3.29 -5.94 -10.49
N GLN A 234 -2.87 -7.19 -10.62
CA GLN A 234 -1.67 -7.69 -9.96
C GLN A 234 -0.79 -8.38 -10.99
N SER A 235 0.47 -7.96 -11.09
CA SER A 235 1.43 -8.54 -12.02
C SER A 235 2.85 -8.47 -11.46
N ASN A 236 3.74 -9.31 -11.99
CA ASN A 236 5.15 -9.26 -11.61
C ASN A 236 6.04 -8.52 -12.64
N GLY A 237 5.47 -8.02 -13.73
CA GLY A 237 6.19 -7.25 -14.75
C GLY A 237 7.34 -7.99 -15.43
N ARG A 238 7.40 -9.33 -15.32
CA ARG A 238 8.44 -10.13 -15.94
C ARG A 238 8.08 -10.52 -17.36
N PRO A 239 9.09 -10.73 -18.24
CA PRO A 239 8.85 -11.35 -19.53
C PRO A 239 8.58 -12.85 -19.37
N MET A 240 8.07 -13.47 -20.43
CA MET A 240 8.02 -14.92 -20.59
C MET A 240 9.41 -15.55 -20.36
N PRO A 241 9.51 -16.69 -19.70
CA PRO A 241 8.44 -17.61 -19.22
C PRO A 241 7.93 -17.30 -17.81
N GLU A 242 8.37 -16.22 -17.18
CA GLU A 242 8.14 -15.92 -15.78
C GLU A 242 7.05 -14.88 -15.56
N SER A 243 6.42 -14.41 -16.62
CA SER A 243 5.28 -13.50 -16.55
C SER A 243 4.14 -14.12 -15.74
N ARG A 244 3.62 -13.37 -14.78
CA ARG A 244 2.41 -13.69 -14.02
C ARG A 244 1.59 -12.44 -13.83
N GLY A 245 0.28 -12.53 -14.04
CA GLY A 245 -0.61 -11.40 -13.87
C GLY A 245 -2.07 -11.80 -13.89
N TRP A 246 -2.92 -11.00 -13.30
CA TRP A 246 -4.36 -11.16 -13.34
C TRP A 246 -5.11 -9.90 -12.91
N TYR A 247 -6.37 -9.81 -13.31
CA TYR A 247 -7.31 -8.75 -12.94
C TYR A 247 -8.43 -9.31 -12.08
N ARG A 248 -8.86 -8.55 -11.10
CA ARG A 248 -9.97 -8.93 -10.20
C ARG A 248 -10.86 -7.74 -9.89
N PHE A 249 -12.15 -8.00 -9.76
CA PHE A 249 -13.06 -7.17 -8.99
C PHE A 249 -13.26 -7.80 -7.63
N TYR A 250 -13.41 -7.00 -6.59
CA TYR A 250 -13.65 -7.51 -5.25
C TYR A 250 -14.69 -6.70 -4.48
N LEU A 251 -15.33 -7.37 -3.54
CA LEU A 251 -16.13 -6.78 -2.50
C LEU A 251 -15.47 -7.09 -1.17
N LEU A 252 -15.32 -6.08 -0.30
CA LEU A 252 -14.76 -6.22 1.04
C LEU A 252 -15.71 -5.60 2.05
N GLY A 253 -16.03 -6.36 3.11
CA GLY A 253 -16.67 -5.85 4.31
C GLY A 253 -15.66 -5.72 5.44
N GLY A 254 -15.73 -4.62 6.19
CA GLY A 254 -14.86 -4.35 7.33
C GLY A 254 -15.66 -4.13 8.61
N TRP A 255 -15.39 -4.94 9.63
CA TRP A 255 -16.05 -4.89 10.94
C TRP A 255 -15.07 -4.56 12.05
N GLU A 256 -15.54 -3.86 13.05
CA GLU A 256 -14.89 -3.74 14.36
C GLU A 256 -15.74 -4.45 15.40
N TRP A 257 -15.17 -5.52 15.95
CA TRP A 257 -15.85 -6.28 17.00
C TRP A 257 -15.82 -5.52 18.32
N ASN A 258 -14.66 -4.88 18.59
CA ASN A 258 -14.42 -4.03 19.74
C ASN A 258 -13.30 -3.04 19.40
N ASP A 259 -12.92 -2.17 20.34
CA ASP A 259 -11.87 -1.16 20.13
C ASP A 259 -10.48 -1.75 19.78
N MET A 260 -10.31 -3.07 19.92
CA MET A 260 -9.02 -3.76 19.75
C MET A 260 -9.01 -4.70 18.54
N THR A 261 -10.16 -5.12 18.03
CA THR A 261 -10.24 -6.17 17.00
C THR A 261 -10.99 -5.69 15.77
N SER A 262 -10.35 -5.76 14.63
CA SER A 262 -10.97 -5.53 13.33
C SER A 262 -10.91 -6.79 12.47
N ILE A 263 -11.95 -7.00 11.67
CA ILE A 263 -12.12 -8.14 10.78
C ILE A 263 -12.45 -7.60 9.40
N MET A 264 -11.72 -8.03 8.39
CA MET A 264 -11.97 -7.69 6.99
C MET A 264 -12.14 -8.99 6.21
N LEU A 265 -13.28 -9.14 5.56
CA LEU A 265 -13.58 -10.26 4.67
C LEU A 265 -13.69 -9.73 3.25
N ARG A 266 -12.88 -10.26 2.34
CA ARG A 266 -12.85 -9.89 0.94
C ARG A 266 -13.14 -11.10 0.06
N GLY A 267 -14.10 -10.96 -0.84
CA GLY A 267 -14.36 -11.91 -1.93
C GLY A 267 -14.06 -11.27 -3.27
N TRP A 268 -13.54 -12.04 -4.24
CA TRP A 268 -13.19 -11.51 -5.56
C TRP A 268 -13.66 -12.40 -6.71
N TRP A 269 -13.78 -11.75 -7.86
CA TRP A 269 -14.04 -12.37 -9.16
C TRP A 269 -12.86 -12.06 -10.08
N ARG A 270 -12.25 -13.11 -10.62
CA ARG A 270 -11.21 -12.96 -11.62
C ARG A 270 -11.84 -12.49 -12.94
N VAL A 271 -11.23 -11.49 -13.58
CA VAL A 271 -11.59 -11.10 -14.95
C VAL A 271 -11.05 -12.18 -15.89
N PRO A 272 -11.89 -12.80 -16.73
CA PRO A 272 -11.42 -13.80 -17.68
C PRO A 272 -10.47 -13.21 -18.70
N GLU A 273 -9.40 -13.94 -18.99
CA GLU A 273 -8.41 -13.62 -20.00
C GLU A 273 -8.50 -14.61 -21.18
N ASN A 274 -7.84 -14.29 -22.28
CA ASN A 274 -7.75 -15.21 -23.40
C ASN A 274 -6.93 -16.44 -22.97
N PRO A 275 -7.46 -17.69 -23.06
CA PRO A 275 -6.76 -18.88 -22.59
C PRO A 275 -5.38 -19.11 -23.19
N LEU A 276 -5.11 -18.56 -24.38
CA LEU A 276 -3.81 -18.67 -25.07
C LEU A 276 -2.79 -17.60 -24.63
N LYS A 277 -3.22 -16.65 -23.77
CA LYS A 277 -2.41 -15.52 -23.29
C LYS A 277 -2.49 -15.36 -21.79
N ASP A 278 -3.16 -16.26 -21.10
CA ASP A 278 -3.33 -16.23 -19.66
C ASP A 278 -2.10 -16.81 -18.98
N ASP A 279 -1.27 -15.97 -18.38
CA ASP A 279 0.01 -16.35 -17.76
C ASP A 279 -0.15 -17.39 -16.63
N ASN A 280 -1.32 -17.46 -16.00
CA ASN A 280 -1.59 -18.30 -14.83
C ASN A 280 -3.07 -18.73 -14.74
N PRO A 281 -3.56 -19.56 -15.69
CA PRO A 281 -4.97 -19.88 -15.83
C PRO A 281 -5.57 -20.57 -14.59
N ASP A 282 -4.78 -21.27 -13.81
CA ASP A 282 -5.17 -22.01 -12.61
C ASP A 282 -4.94 -21.25 -11.28
N ILE A 283 -4.59 -19.97 -11.33
CA ILE A 283 -4.26 -19.20 -10.12
C ILE A 283 -5.37 -19.23 -9.06
N SER A 284 -6.63 -19.25 -9.48
CA SER A 284 -7.78 -19.33 -8.57
C SER A 284 -7.87 -20.66 -7.82
N ASP A 285 -7.24 -21.74 -8.33
CA ASP A 285 -7.21 -23.04 -7.68
C ASP A 285 -6.22 -23.07 -6.50
N TYR A 286 -5.32 -22.09 -6.43
CA TYR A 286 -4.33 -21.94 -5.37
C TYR A 286 -4.65 -20.78 -4.44
N LEU A 287 -4.96 -19.60 -4.98
CA LEU A 287 -5.22 -18.41 -4.19
C LEU A 287 -6.69 -18.30 -3.72
N GLY A 288 -7.58 -19.11 -4.31
CA GLY A 288 -9.00 -19.08 -3.97
C GLY A 288 -9.73 -17.88 -4.56
N ARG A 289 -10.85 -17.52 -3.91
CA ARG A 289 -11.74 -16.43 -4.35
C ARG A 289 -12.02 -15.43 -3.24
N GLY A 290 -11.21 -15.44 -2.18
CA GLY A 290 -11.36 -14.51 -1.06
C GLY A 290 -10.29 -14.68 -0.01
N ASP A 291 -10.22 -13.69 0.87
CA ASP A 291 -9.38 -13.71 2.06
C ASP A 291 -10.11 -13.14 3.27
N LEU A 292 -9.63 -13.53 4.44
CA LEU A 292 -10.04 -13.04 5.74
C LEU A 292 -8.81 -12.47 6.44
N VAL A 293 -8.88 -11.21 6.85
CA VAL A 293 -7.88 -10.57 7.70
C VAL A 293 -8.49 -10.28 9.06
N ILE A 294 -7.83 -10.75 10.11
CA ILE A 294 -8.16 -10.44 11.50
C ILE A 294 -6.98 -9.67 12.07
N ARG A 295 -7.23 -8.50 12.63
CA ARG A 295 -6.22 -7.68 13.30
C ARG A 295 -6.62 -7.44 14.74
N TRP A 296 -5.69 -7.63 15.64
CA TRP A 296 -5.82 -7.31 17.05
C TRP A 296 -4.69 -6.37 17.50
N GLU A 297 -5.07 -5.26 18.15
CA GLU A 297 -4.13 -4.33 18.79
C GLU A 297 -4.74 -3.85 20.10
N PRO A 298 -4.10 -4.10 21.26
CA PRO A 298 -4.61 -3.65 22.54
C PRO A 298 -4.56 -2.13 22.65
N ARG A 299 -5.38 -1.56 23.55
CA ARG A 299 -5.49 -0.10 23.75
C ARG A 299 -4.15 0.58 24.07
N ASN A 300 -3.23 -0.12 24.74
CA ASN A 300 -1.89 0.40 25.04
C ASN A 300 -0.96 0.47 23.82
N LYS A 301 -1.38 -0.05 22.67
CA LYS A 301 -0.65 -0.06 21.38
C LYS A 301 0.78 -0.60 21.44
N LYS A 302 1.10 -1.40 22.50
CA LYS A 302 2.43 -2.00 22.69
C LYS A 302 2.71 -3.15 21.72
N GLN A 303 1.69 -3.74 21.12
CA GLN A 303 1.85 -4.82 20.15
C GLN A 303 0.65 -4.87 19.21
N SER A 304 0.82 -5.48 18.05
CA SER A 304 -0.27 -5.84 17.16
C SER A 304 -0.06 -7.23 16.61
N ILE A 305 -1.14 -7.94 16.38
CA ILE A 305 -1.16 -9.23 15.70
C ILE A 305 -2.14 -9.10 14.53
N ALA A 306 -1.72 -9.51 13.35
CA ALA A 306 -2.60 -9.66 12.21
C ALA A 306 -2.51 -11.09 11.65
N MET A 307 -3.62 -11.62 11.20
CA MET A 307 -3.70 -12.94 10.58
C MET A 307 -4.42 -12.80 9.24
N LEU A 308 -3.78 -13.24 8.17
CA LEU A 308 -4.36 -13.36 6.83
C LEU A 308 -4.61 -14.83 6.53
N LEU A 309 -5.82 -15.16 6.12
CA LEU A 309 -6.23 -16.50 5.70
C LEU A 309 -6.79 -16.46 4.28
N ARG A 310 -6.34 -17.37 3.43
CA ARG A 310 -6.89 -17.65 2.10
C ARG A 310 -7.12 -19.15 1.94
N ASN A 311 -8.17 -19.52 1.21
CA ASN A 311 -8.45 -20.92 0.91
C ASN A 311 -9.28 -21.02 -0.38
N ASN A 312 -9.01 -22.02 -1.20
CA ASN A 312 -9.78 -22.26 -2.42
C ASN A 312 -11.13 -22.96 -2.19
N LEU A 313 -11.37 -23.43 -0.97
CA LEU A 313 -12.59 -24.12 -0.51
C LEU A 313 -12.97 -25.36 -1.34
N HIS A 314 -12.02 -25.95 -2.09
CA HIS A 314 -12.25 -27.18 -2.82
C HIS A 314 -12.20 -28.40 -1.86
N ARG A 315 -13.15 -29.34 -2.00
CA ARG A 315 -13.22 -30.50 -1.10
C ARG A 315 -12.12 -31.53 -1.36
N THR A 316 -11.74 -31.72 -2.62
CA THR A 316 -10.78 -32.76 -3.04
C THR A 316 -9.36 -32.26 -3.25
N SER A 317 -9.21 -31.00 -3.60
CA SER A 317 -7.91 -30.34 -3.83
C SER A 317 -7.79 -29.08 -3.02
N ASN A 318 -7.98 -29.19 -1.71
CA ASN A 318 -7.94 -28.04 -0.81
C ASN A 318 -6.55 -27.45 -0.74
N ARG A 319 -6.45 -26.14 -1.02
CA ARG A 319 -5.23 -25.35 -0.96
C ARG A 319 -5.50 -24.07 -0.19
N GLY A 320 -4.57 -23.73 0.66
CA GLY A 320 -4.74 -22.55 1.51
C GLY A 320 -3.41 -21.86 1.76
N TYR A 321 -3.53 -20.69 2.36
CA TYR A 321 -2.43 -19.85 2.83
C TYR A 321 -2.82 -19.20 4.14
N MET A 322 -1.89 -19.20 5.08
CA MET A 322 -1.99 -18.47 6.33
C MET A 322 -0.73 -17.64 6.52
N GLN A 323 -0.91 -16.39 6.90
CA GLN A 323 0.17 -15.51 7.35
C GLN A 323 -0.20 -14.93 8.70
N VAL A 324 0.77 -14.87 9.60
CA VAL A 324 0.66 -14.24 10.91
C VAL A 324 1.77 -13.21 11.04
N ASP A 325 1.38 -11.99 11.37
CA ASP A 325 2.25 -10.85 11.61
C ASP A 325 2.16 -10.46 13.08
N TRP A 326 3.31 -10.33 13.74
CA TRP A 326 3.42 -9.75 15.08
C TRP A 326 4.35 -8.56 15.03
N ALA A 327 3.93 -7.43 15.61
CA ALA A 327 4.74 -6.23 15.63
C ALA A 327 4.67 -5.52 16.99
N THR A 328 5.82 -5.00 17.45
CA THR A 328 5.95 -4.24 18.70
C THR A 328 6.82 -3.00 18.46
N PRO A 329 6.49 -1.82 19.05
CA PRO A 329 7.31 -0.62 18.89
C PRO A 329 8.75 -0.86 19.34
N VAL A 330 9.72 -0.35 18.57
CA VAL A 330 11.15 -0.39 18.93
C VAL A 330 11.40 0.48 20.16
N LYS A 331 10.71 1.62 20.26
CA LYS A 331 10.67 2.51 21.43
C LYS A 331 9.24 2.99 21.63
N VAL A 332 8.88 3.32 22.85
CA VAL A 332 7.57 3.95 23.14
C VAL A 332 7.42 5.22 22.30
N GLY A 333 6.33 5.32 21.55
CA GLY A 333 6.05 6.45 20.65
C GLY A 333 6.74 6.40 19.28
N SER A 334 7.60 5.39 19.01
CA SER A 334 8.23 5.21 17.69
C SER A 334 7.23 4.78 16.62
N ALA A 335 7.38 5.34 15.42
CA ALA A 335 6.69 4.84 14.23
C ALA A 335 7.25 3.49 13.77
N ALA A 336 8.54 3.20 14.03
CA ALA A 336 9.17 1.93 13.68
C ALA A 336 8.83 0.86 14.71
N ARG A 337 8.50 -0.33 14.22
CA ARG A 337 8.15 -1.51 15.01
C ARG A 337 9.07 -2.68 14.62
N MET A 338 9.52 -3.44 15.59
CA MET A 338 10.07 -4.76 15.33
C MET A 338 8.95 -5.65 14.80
N HIS A 339 9.21 -6.41 13.74
CA HIS A 339 8.20 -7.19 13.03
C HIS A 339 8.68 -8.62 12.81
N ILE A 340 7.82 -9.57 13.16
CA ILE A 340 7.95 -10.99 12.84
C ILE A 340 6.75 -11.38 11.97
N GLN A 341 7.04 -11.99 10.82
CA GLN A 341 6.05 -12.53 9.91
C GLN A 341 6.29 -14.03 9.73
N MET A 342 5.25 -14.83 9.81
CA MET A 342 5.28 -16.26 9.52
C MET A 342 4.22 -16.58 8.49
N SER A 343 4.55 -17.39 7.50
CA SER A 343 3.57 -17.86 6.53
C SER A 343 3.67 -19.34 6.23
N SER A 344 2.58 -19.92 5.78
CA SER A 344 2.49 -21.32 5.34
C SER A 344 1.42 -21.47 4.27
N GLY A 345 1.75 -22.12 3.18
CA GLY A 345 0.78 -22.43 2.14
C GLY A 345 1.23 -22.04 0.73
N TYR A 346 0.25 -21.73 -0.12
CA TYR A 346 0.39 -21.41 -1.53
C TYR A 346 0.26 -19.90 -1.78
N GLY A 347 1.02 -19.37 -2.75
CA GLY A 347 0.90 -17.96 -3.13
C GLY A 347 1.55 -17.01 -2.14
N GLU A 348 2.73 -17.38 -1.62
CA GLU A 348 3.61 -16.47 -0.89
C GLU A 348 4.04 -15.29 -1.77
N SER A 349 4.36 -15.59 -3.04
CA SER A 349 4.59 -14.58 -4.09
C SER A 349 3.79 -14.94 -5.35
N LEU A 350 3.73 -14.02 -6.31
CA LEU A 350 2.93 -14.25 -7.52
C LEU A 350 3.56 -15.29 -8.44
N ILE A 351 4.88 -15.31 -8.57
CA ILE A 351 5.60 -16.33 -9.37
C ILE A 351 5.49 -17.72 -8.74
N ASP A 352 5.28 -17.78 -7.42
CA ASP A 352 5.14 -19.00 -6.63
C ASP A 352 3.68 -19.29 -6.26
N TYR A 353 2.72 -18.77 -7.02
CA TYR A 353 1.30 -18.89 -6.68
C TYR A 353 0.88 -20.36 -6.48
N ASN A 354 1.48 -21.28 -7.22
CA ASN A 354 1.22 -22.73 -7.22
C ASN A 354 2.27 -23.54 -6.43
N HIS A 355 3.19 -22.87 -5.73
CA HIS A 355 4.22 -23.53 -4.93
C HIS A 355 3.93 -23.39 -3.43
N ARG A 356 4.02 -24.52 -2.70
CA ARG A 356 3.82 -24.52 -1.26
C ARG A 356 5.13 -24.34 -0.52
N GLN A 357 5.17 -23.36 0.37
CA GLN A 357 6.31 -23.17 1.27
C GLN A 357 5.88 -22.64 2.63
N ASN A 358 6.82 -22.70 3.59
CA ASN A 358 6.71 -22.02 4.86
C ASN A 358 7.79 -20.96 4.93
N THR A 359 7.45 -19.79 5.45
CA THR A 359 8.43 -18.71 5.60
C THR A 359 8.43 -18.16 7.02
N ILE A 360 9.57 -17.61 7.42
CA ILE A 360 9.71 -16.80 8.62
C ILE A 360 10.54 -15.57 8.27
N GLY A 361 9.99 -14.39 8.57
CA GLY A 361 10.64 -13.10 8.36
C GLY A 361 10.82 -12.36 9.67
N LEU A 362 11.96 -11.69 9.83
CA LEU A 362 12.27 -10.82 10.97
C LEU A 362 12.81 -9.50 10.46
N GLY A 363 12.33 -8.38 10.99
CA GLY A 363 12.79 -7.06 10.60
C GLY A 363 12.00 -5.93 11.23
N ILE A 364 11.72 -4.92 10.43
CA ILE A 364 11.01 -3.72 10.86
C ILE A 364 9.77 -3.47 10.00
N SER A 365 8.76 -2.90 10.63
CA SER A 365 7.62 -2.30 9.94
C SER A 365 7.36 -0.90 10.46
N PHE A 366 6.65 -0.13 9.66
CA PHE A 366 6.17 1.18 10.08
C PHE A 366 4.73 1.02 10.58
N ARG A 367 4.39 1.84 11.58
CA ARG A 367 3.06 1.80 12.17
C ARG A 367 2.01 2.01 11.07
N GLU A 368 1.07 1.09 11.00
CA GLU A 368 -0.21 1.35 10.34
C GLU A 368 -0.98 2.39 11.19
N TRP A 369 -1.67 3.24 10.51
CA TRP A 369 -2.39 4.41 11.07
C TRP A 369 -3.49 4.03 12.01
#